data_43771d7455ac2640c6537ba82b048b26
#
_entry.id   43771d7455ac2640c6537ba82b048b26
#
_cell.length_a   1.000
_cell.length_b   1.000
_cell.length_c   1.000
_cell.angle_alpha   90.00
_cell.angle_beta   90.00
_cell.angle_gamma   90.00
#
_symmetry.space_group_name_H-M   'P 1'
#
loop_
_entity.id
_entity.type
_entity.pdbx_description
1 polymer ?
#
loop_
_entity_poly.entity_id
_entity_poly.type
_entity_poly.pdbx_seq_one_letter_code
_entity_poly.pdbx_strand_id
1 'polypeptide(L)'
;MFFMRVRFGYVAIAMRLDKVTSSSPVTYKKYSSIESERERLSLLKRVTQSNLIDLIKILKYNIENDIHFYRLTSKLIPLATHQDVVWNYSKVIQTECHEVAKLIKQSNMRVDAHPDQFNVLNSVNESVIESSIRTLEHQLDLFDLFDMEHGKLVLHVGGKAGGKEAALERFIHTFERLPSRLQRALILEN
;
A
#
# COMPACT_ATOMS: atom_id res chain seq x y z
N MET A 1 -9.40 -12.31 -33.92
CA MET A 1 -8.39 -13.07 -33.17
C MET A 1 -8.10 -12.29 -31.89
N PHE A 2 -8.49 -12.81 -30.72
CA PHE A 2 -8.22 -12.13 -29.45
C PHE A 2 -6.80 -12.50 -29.00
N PHE A 3 -5.91 -11.54 -28.93
CA PHE A 3 -4.59 -11.75 -28.32
C PHE A 3 -4.71 -11.57 -26.81
N MET A 4 -4.46 -12.64 -26.07
CA MET A 4 -4.32 -12.56 -24.62
C MET A 4 -2.99 -11.89 -24.29
N ARG A 5 -3.02 -10.76 -23.56
CA ARG A 5 -1.82 -10.08 -23.08
C ARG A 5 -1.52 -10.53 -21.66
N VAL A 6 -0.40 -11.23 -21.48
CA VAL A 6 0.09 -11.62 -20.15
C VAL A 6 1.11 -10.60 -19.67
N ARG A 7 0.99 -10.16 -18.40
CA ARG A 7 1.94 -9.26 -17.75
C ARG A 7 2.57 -9.98 -16.57
N PHE A 8 3.88 -10.06 -16.58
CA PHE A 8 4.64 -10.61 -15.45
C PHE A 8 5.13 -9.49 -14.54
N GLY A 9 5.23 -9.79 -13.24
CA GLY A 9 5.70 -8.85 -12.24
C GLY A 9 5.94 -9.51 -10.89
N TYR A 10 6.17 -8.69 -9.88
CA TYR A 10 6.49 -9.14 -8.52
C TYR A 10 5.99 -8.16 -7.46
N VAL A 11 6.14 -8.53 -6.19
CA VAL A 11 5.68 -7.77 -5.03
C VAL A 11 6.86 -7.14 -4.30
N ALA A 12 6.81 -5.86 -4.06
CA ALA A 12 7.63 -5.06 -3.14
C ALA A 12 9.16 -5.12 -3.35
N ILE A 13 9.77 -6.31 -3.48
CA ILE A 13 11.23 -6.49 -3.39
C ILE A 13 11.85 -6.79 -4.75
N ALA A 14 12.67 -5.90 -5.27
CA ALA A 14 13.49 -6.11 -6.46
C ALA A 14 14.82 -6.78 -6.07
N MET A 15 14.84 -8.10 -5.98
CA MET A 15 15.97 -8.88 -5.46
C MET A 15 17.31 -8.66 -6.20
N ARG A 16 17.28 -8.13 -7.42
CA ARG A 16 18.49 -7.82 -8.20
C ARG A 16 19.07 -6.43 -7.94
N LEU A 17 18.34 -5.59 -7.20
CA LEU A 17 18.81 -4.27 -6.80
C LEU A 17 19.42 -4.34 -5.39
N ASP A 18 20.74 -4.26 -5.30
CA ASP A 18 21.42 -4.27 -3.99
C ASP A 18 21.07 -2.99 -3.20
N LYS A 19 20.72 -3.18 -1.92
CA LYS A 19 20.40 -2.10 -0.96
C LYS A 19 19.29 -1.13 -1.38
N VAL A 20 18.40 -1.55 -2.30
CA VAL A 20 17.24 -0.77 -2.70
C VAL A 20 15.98 -1.38 -2.08
N THR A 21 15.28 -0.62 -1.25
CA THR A 21 14.03 -1.04 -0.64
C THR A 21 13.05 0.11 -0.43
N SER A 22 11.84 -0.04 -0.95
CA SER A 22 10.74 0.90 -0.70
C SER A 22 9.98 0.60 0.60
N SER A 23 10.50 -0.29 1.46
CA SER A 23 9.81 -0.84 2.63
C SER A 23 10.50 -0.57 3.96
N SER A 24 11.39 0.43 4.03
CA SER A 24 12.08 0.76 5.28
C SER A 24 11.08 1.23 6.34
N PRO A 25 10.96 0.54 7.48
CA PRO A 25 9.97 0.88 8.49
C PRO A 25 10.49 1.90 9.51
N VAL A 26 9.56 2.60 10.15
CA VAL A 26 9.76 3.23 11.45
C VAL A 26 8.82 2.58 12.44
N THR A 27 9.35 1.95 13.50
CA THR A 27 8.50 1.38 14.56
C THR A 27 7.95 2.49 15.45
N TYR A 28 6.73 2.30 15.99
CA TYR A 28 6.15 3.26 16.92
C TYR A 28 7.02 3.43 18.18
N LYS A 29 7.62 2.34 18.67
CA LYS A 29 8.58 2.39 19.80
C LYS A 29 9.74 3.36 19.52
N LYS A 30 10.34 3.31 18.33
CA LYS A 30 11.41 4.24 17.95
C LYS A 30 10.90 5.67 17.80
N TYR A 31 9.74 5.85 17.18
CA TYR A 31 9.10 7.15 17.00
C TYR A 31 8.79 7.79 18.38
N SER A 32 8.13 7.07 19.29
CA SER A 32 7.72 7.58 20.59
C SER A 32 8.88 7.80 21.56
N SER A 33 10.03 7.15 21.37
CA SER A 33 11.23 7.38 22.21
C SER A 33 11.97 8.68 21.90
N ILE A 34 11.62 9.38 20.82
CA ILE A 34 12.18 10.70 20.49
C ILE A 34 11.34 11.75 21.17
N GLU A 35 11.94 12.60 22.04
CA GLU A 35 11.23 13.62 22.79
C GLU A 35 10.69 14.72 21.88
N SER A 36 11.51 15.21 20.97
CA SER A 36 11.18 16.32 20.08
C SER A 36 10.21 15.91 18.96
N GLU A 37 9.04 16.52 18.90
CA GLU A 37 8.08 16.33 17.80
C GLU A 37 8.71 16.65 16.44
N ARG A 38 9.49 17.72 16.36
CA ARG A 38 10.20 18.10 15.12
C ARG A 38 11.14 17.00 14.65
N GLU A 39 11.84 16.32 15.56
CA GLU A 39 12.74 15.22 15.22
C GLU A 39 11.98 13.97 14.82
N ARG A 40 10.86 13.67 15.48
CA ARG A 40 9.94 12.58 15.10
C ARG A 40 9.44 12.77 13.67
N LEU A 41 8.94 13.94 13.33
CA LEU A 41 8.47 14.25 11.98
C LEU A 41 9.62 14.25 10.95
N SER A 42 10.81 14.72 11.31
CA SER A 42 12.00 14.67 10.46
C SER A 42 12.42 13.24 10.16
N LEU A 43 12.33 12.32 11.14
CA LEU A 43 12.58 10.89 10.93
C LEU A 43 11.59 10.29 9.93
N LEU A 44 10.28 10.53 10.12
CA LEU A 44 9.24 10.02 9.20
C LEU A 44 9.45 10.56 7.78
N LYS A 45 9.70 11.86 7.64
CA LYS A 45 9.98 12.50 6.36
C LYS A 45 11.15 11.83 5.65
N ARG A 46 12.29 11.70 6.31
CA ARG A 46 13.51 11.12 5.73
C ARG A 46 13.30 9.68 5.27
N VAL A 47 12.66 8.84 6.09
CA VAL A 47 12.44 7.44 5.74
C VAL A 47 11.44 7.33 4.59
N THR A 48 10.37 8.10 4.61
CA THR A 48 9.38 8.13 3.52
C THR A 48 10.01 8.56 2.21
N GLN A 49 10.79 9.64 2.20
CA GLN A 49 11.49 10.09 0.99
C GLN A 49 12.48 9.04 0.48
N SER A 50 13.22 8.38 1.37
CA SER A 50 14.11 7.28 0.99
C SER A 50 13.34 6.13 0.34
N ASN A 51 12.20 5.72 0.91
CA ASN A 51 11.36 4.67 0.34
C ASN A 51 10.84 5.04 -1.05
N LEU A 52 10.43 6.28 -1.27
CA LEU A 52 9.95 6.76 -2.57
C LEU A 52 11.07 6.87 -3.61
N ILE A 53 12.25 7.35 -3.22
CA ILE A 53 13.43 7.36 -4.09
C ILE A 53 13.78 5.94 -4.53
N ASP A 54 13.73 4.98 -3.62
CA ASP A 54 13.98 3.59 -3.95
C ASP A 54 12.85 2.97 -4.79
N LEU A 55 11.59 3.35 -4.57
CA LEU A 55 10.49 2.98 -5.46
C LEU A 55 10.74 3.48 -6.88
N ILE A 56 11.19 4.72 -7.05
CA ILE A 56 11.55 5.27 -8.37
C ILE A 56 12.64 4.43 -9.04
N LYS A 57 13.66 4.01 -8.31
CA LYS A 57 14.71 3.12 -8.84
C LYS A 57 14.16 1.76 -9.25
N ILE A 58 13.26 1.19 -8.45
CA ILE A 58 12.57 -0.08 -8.76
C ILE A 58 11.74 0.05 -10.04
N LEU A 59 10.97 1.13 -10.19
CA LEU A 59 10.16 1.35 -11.39
C LEU A 59 11.02 1.53 -12.64
N LYS A 60 12.13 2.27 -12.56
CA LYS A 60 13.10 2.41 -13.66
C LYS A 60 13.70 1.07 -14.05
N TYR A 61 14.15 0.27 -13.07
CA TYR A 61 14.62 -1.09 -13.30
C TYR A 61 13.56 -1.95 -14.00
N ASN A 62 12.31 -1.88 -13.56
CA ASN A 62 11.22 -2.63 -14.17
C ASN A 62 11.02 -2.24 -15.65
N ILE A 63 11.07 -0.95 -15.97
CA ILE A 63 10.97 -0.45 -17.34
C ILE A 63 12.12 -0.98 -18.21
N GLU A 64 13.34 -0.92 -17.72
CA GLU A 64 14.55 -1.38 -18.41
C GLU A 64 14.58 -2.90 -18.64
N ASN A 65 13.82 -3.68 -17.86
CA ASN A 65 13.76 -5.15 -17.93
C ASN A 65 12.42 -5.70 -18.40
N ASP A 66 11.58 -4.87 -19.08
CA ASP A 66 10.27 -5.27 -19.61
C ASP A 66 9.31 -5.90 -18.59
N ILE A 67 9.39 -5.44 -17.34
CA ILE A 67 8.50 -5.85 -16.26
C ILE A 67 7.31 -4.88 -16.24
N HIS A 68 6.12 -5.35 -16.58
CA HIS A 68 4.94 -4.51 -16.77
C HIS A 68 3.90 -4.60 -15.65
N PHE A 69 4.23 -5.28 -14.56
CA PHE A 69 3.39 -5.39 -13.39
C PHE A 69 4.21 -5.29 -12.10
N TYR A 70 3.73 -4.48 -11.15
CA TYR A 70 4.36 -4.33 -9.85
C TYR A 70 3.32 -4.16 -8.75
N ARG A 71 3.53 -4.78 -7.59
CA ARG A 71 2.71 -4.56 -6.40
C ARG A 71 3.47 -3.72 -5.37
N LEU A 72 2.90 -2.57 -5.00
CA LEU A 72 3.43 -1.68 -3.98
C LEU A 72 3.44 -2.36 -2.61
N THR A 73 4.43 -2.00 -1.81
CA THR A 73 4.49 -2.38 -0.40
C THR A 73 3.48 -1.60 0.45
N SER A 74 2.92 -2.22 1.48
CA SER A 74 2.12 -1.55 2.52
C SER A 74 2.94 -0.64 3.43
N LYS A 75 4.28 -0.70 3.38
CA LYS A 75 5.22 0.00 4.27
C LYS A 75 5.85 1.24 3.64
N LEU A 76 5.32 1.72 2.52
CA LEU A 76 5.90 2.85 1.77
C LEU A 76 5.97 4.12 2.62
N ILE A 77 4.91 4.40 3.37
CA ILE A 77 4.81 5.55 4.29
C ILE A 77 4.74 5.01 5.73
N PRO A 78 5.83 5.07 6.50
CA PRO A 78 5.84 4.56 7.87
C PRO A 78 4.85 5.29 8.78
N LEU A 79 4.12 4.53 9.59
CA LEU A 79 3.16 5.00 10.59
C LEU A 79 2.01 5.88 10.04
N ALA A 80 1.75 5.88 8.74
CA ALA A 80 0.71 6.70 8.13
C ALA A 80 -0.70 6.41 8.66
N THR A 81 -0.96 5.17 9.08
CA THR A 81 -2.27 4.72 9.60
C THR A 81 -2.29 4.49 11.11
N HIS A 82 -1.18 4.80 11.80
CA HIS A 82 -1.09 4.63 13.25
C HIS A 82 -1.92 5.70 13.97
N GLN A 83 -2.82 5.29 14.86
CA GLN A 83 -3.80 6.17 15.52
C GLN A 83 -3.18 7.33 16.30
N ASP A 84 -1.98 7.13 16.89
CA ASP A 84 -1.28 8.13 17.71
C ASP A 84 -0.28 8.97 16.88
N VAL A 85 -0.30 8.85 15.56
CA VAL A 85 0.64 9.58 14.68
C VAL A 85 -0.14 10.33 13.61
N VAL A 86 -0.15 11.65 13.76
CA VAL A 86 -0.78 12.53 12.76
C VAL A 86 0.29 13.34 12.07
N TRP A 87 0.47 13.16 10.77
CA TRP A 87 1.36 13.99 9.97
C TRP A 87 0.92 14.07 8.51
N ASN A 88 1.10 15.26 7.95
CA ASN A 88 0.71 15.52 6.56
C ASN A 88 1.84 15.16 5.61
N TYR A 89 1.97 13.86 5.29
CA TYR A 89 3.02 13.37 4.40
C TYR A 89 2.81 13.81 2.94
N SER A 90 1.56 13.99 2.48
CA SER A 90 1.26 14.30 1.08
C SER A 90 1.97 15.55 0.58
N LYS A 91 2.03 16.61 1.43
CA LYS A 91 2.77 17.84 1.10
C LYS A 91 4.29 17.67 1.01
N VAL A 92 4.81 16.66 1.72
CA VAL A 92 6.26 16.44 1.83
C VAL A 92 6.81 15.64 0.65
N ILE A 93 5.97 14.82 0.01
CA ILE A 93 6.38 13.83 -0.99
C ILE A 93 5.87 14.14 -2.41
N GLN A 94 5.38 15.35 -2.65
CA GLN A 94 4.79 15.74 -3.94
C GLN A 94 5.74 15.51 -5.13
N THR A 95 7.02 15.85 -4.97
CA THR A 95 8.02 15.72 -6.04
C THR A 95 8.22 14.24 -6.40
N GLU A 96 8.40 13.38 -5.41
CA GLU A 96 8.60 11.95 -5.59
C GLU A 96 7.33 11.29 -6.15
N CYS A 97 6.15 11.69 -5.68
CA CYS A 97 4.87 11.18 -6.21
C CYS A 97 4.69 11.55 -7.68
N HIS A 98 5.04 12.76 -8.09
CA HIS A 98 4.96 13.17 -9.48
C HIS A 98 5.88 12.33 -10.39
N GLU A 99 7.10 12.05 -9.94
CA GLU A 99 8.03 11.19 -10.71
C GLU A 99 7.52 9.74 -10.79
N VAL A 100 6.95 9.19 -9.69
CA VAL A 100 6.32 7.87 -9.69
C VAL A 100 5.15 7.83 -10.69
N ALA A 101 4.24 8.79 -10.63
CA ALA A 101 3.10 8.91 -11.54
C ALA A 101 3.56 8.96 -13.00
N LYS A 102 4.57 9.78 -13.30
CA LYS A 102 5.16 9.91 -14.64
C LYS A 102 5.71 8.58 -15.15
N LEU A 103 6.47 7.85 -14.34
CA LEU A 103 7.05 6.56 -14.72
C LEU A 103 5.98 5.51 -15.00
N ILE A 104 4.96 5.41 -14.14
CA ILE A 104 3.84 4.48 -14.32
C ILE A 104 3.08 4.78 -15.60
N LYS A 105 2.75 6.04 -15.84
CA LYS A 105 1.99 6.50 -17.02
C LYS A 105 2.75 6.27 -18.33
N GLN A 106 4.02 6.65 -18.37
CA GLN A 106 4.86 6.53 -19.58
C GLN A 106 5.15 5.07 -19.95
N SER A 107 5.30 4.18 -18.98
CA SER A 107 5.57 2.76 -19.23
C SER A 107 4.30 1.93 -19.42
N ASN A 108 3.12 2.49 -19.18
CA ASN A 108 1.87 1.73 -19.10
C ASN A 108 1.98 0.53 -18.16
N MET A 109 2.74 0.68 -17.06
CA MET A 109 2.91 -0.36 -16.06
C MET A 109 1.64 -0.49 -15.25
N ARG A 110 1.15 -1.72 -15.05
CA ARG A 110 0.10 -1.98 -14.09
C ARG A 110 0.72 -2.01 -12.69
N VAL A 111 0.21 -1.18 -11.80
CA VAL A 111 0.63 -1.15 -10.40
C VAL A 111 -0.59 -1.37 -9.53
N ASP A 112 -0.50 -2.37 -8.64
CA ASP A 112 -1.50 -2.68 -7.61
C ASP A 112 -0.83 -2.54 -6.23
N ALA A 113 -1.57 -2.67 -5.15
CA ALA A 113 -1.02 -2.76 -3.80
C ALA A 113 -1.50 -4.04 -3.11
N HIS A 114 -0.67 -4.54 -2.20
CA HIS A 114 -1.01 -5.68 -1.35
C HIS A 114 -0.96 -5.21 0.11
N PRO A 115 -2.09 -4.92 0.72
CA PRO A 115 -2.18 -4.65 2.15
C PRO A 115 -1.59 -5.80 2.95
N ASP A 116 -1.02 -5.50 4.12
CA ASP A 116 -0.47 -6.51 5.01
C ASP A 116 -1.52 -7.57 5.37
N GLN A 117 -1.10 -8.82 5.57
CA GLN A 117 -1.98 -9.96 5.90
C GLN A 117 -2.83 -9.77 7.18
N PHE A 118 -2.49 -8.77 8.00
CA PHE A 118 -3.26 -8.40 9.19
C PHE A 118 -4.46 -7.51 8.88
N ASN A 119 -4.58 -7.02 7.64
CA ASN A 119 -5.73 -6.27 7.20
C ASN A 119 -6.85 -7.24 6.80
N VAL A 120 -7.80 -7.42 7.70
CA VAL A 120 -8.91 -8.38 7.53
C VAL A 120 -10.26 -7.70 7.79
N LEU A 121 -11.23 -7.95 6.92
CA LEU A 121 -12.58 -7.39 7.00
C LEU A 121 -13.57 -8.30 7.72
N ASN A 122 -13.17 -9.49 8.13
CA ASN A 122 -14.01 -10.49 8.80
C ASN A 122 -13.63 -10.75 10.26
N SER A 123 -12.86 -9.84 10.88
CA SER A 123 -12.48 -9.95 12.29
C SER A 123 -13.72 -9.97 13.20
N VAL A 124 -13.63 -10.68 14.32
CA VAL A 124 -14.60 -10.58 15.43
C VAL A 124 -14.38 -9.32 16.28
N ASN A 125 -13.26 -8.64 16.09
CA ASN A 125 -12.90 -7.42 16.78
C ASN A 125 -13.08 -6.22 15.85
N GLU A 126 -14.01 -5.33 16.19
CA GLU A 126 -14.34 -4.14 15.40
C GLU A 126 -13.14 -3.20 15.23
N SER A 127 -12.30 -3.04 16.25
CA SER A 127 -11.11 -2.19 16.14
C SER A 127 -10.10 -2.68 15.09
N VAL A 128 -10.06 -3.99 14.83
CA VAL A 128 -9.24 -4.57 13.75
C VAL A 128 -9.85 -4.24 12.39
N ILE A 129 -11.19 -4.30 12.27
CA ILE A 129 -11.90 -3.93 11.04
C ILE A 129 -11.66 -2.45 10.72
N GLU A 130 -11.85 -1.56 11.70
CA GLU A 130 -11.61 -0.12 11.54
C GLU A 130 -10.16 0.19 11.14
N SER A 131 -9.19 -0.47 11.77
CA SER A 131 -7.78 -0.32 11.43
C SER A 131 -7.48 -0.80 10.01
N SER A 132 -8.12 -1.91 9.58
CA SER A 132 -8.00 -2.44 8.23
C SER A 132 -8.58 -1.44 7.21
N ILE A 133 -9.76 -0.89 7.48
CA ILE A 133 -10.39 0.11 6.60
C ILE A 133 -9.48 1.35 6.46
N ARG A 134 -8.96 1.89 7.57
CA ARG A 134 -7.99 3.02 7.50
C ARG A 134 -6.77 2.70 6.65
N THR A 135 -6.27 1.48 6.73
CA THR A 135 -5.12 1.05 5.92
C THR A 135 -5.47 0.97 4.43
N LEU A 136 -6.65 0.44 4.11
CA LEU A 136 -7.14 0.36 2.74
C LEU A 136 -7.39 1.76 2.14
N GLU A 137 -7.99 2.67 2.89
CA GLU A 137 -8.19 4.06 2.50
C GLU A 137 -6.86 4.77 2.23
N HIS A 138 -5.88 4.62 3.14
CA HIS A 138 -4.55 5.16 2.94
C HIS A 138 -3.88 4.64 1.65
N GLN A 139 -4.05 3.36 1.31
CA GLN A 139 -3.53 2.81 0.06
C GLN A 139 -4.19 3.45 -1.17
N LEU A 140 -5.50 3.74 -1.12
CA LEU A 140 -6.19 4.47 -2.19
C LEU A 140 -5.72 5.92 -2.29
N ASP A 141 -5.46 6.58 -1.17
CA ASP A 141 -4.90 7.93 -1.17
C ASP A 141 -3.51 7.97 -1.82
N LEU A 142 -2.69 6.92 -1.64
CA LEU A 142 -1.43 6.78 -2.37
C LEU A 142 -1.66 6.58 -3.87
N PHE A 143 -2.68 5.83 -4.28
CA PHE A 143 -3.02 5.71 -5.70
C PHE A 143 -3.40 7.06 -6.32
N ASP A 144 -4.15 7.89 -5.60
CA ASP A 144 -4.46 9.26 -6.06
C ASP A 144 -3.20 10.11 -6.19
N LEU A 145 -2.28 10.05 -5.20
CA LEU A 145 -1.01 10.77 -5.27
C LEU A 145 -0.12 10.31 -6.44
N PHE A 146 -0.30 9.08 -6.91
CA PHE A 146 0.41 8.50 -8.05
C PHE A 146 -0.38 8.57 -9.37
N ASP A 147 -1.51 9.29 -9.41
CA ASP A 147 -2.39 9.41 -10.60
C ASP A 147 -2.84 8.03 -11.14
N MET A 148 -3.16 7.11 -10.24
CA MET A 148 -3.52 5.72 -10.55
C MET A 148 -5.03 5.47 -10.40
N GLU A 149 -5.81 5.77 -11.44
CA GLU A 149 -7.27 5.60 -11.41
C GLU A 149 -7.75 4.15 -11.28
N HIS A 150 -6.94 3.18 -11.71
CA HIS A 150 -7.32 1.77 -11.82
C HIS A 150 -6.53 0.83 -10.93
N GLY A 151 -5.78 1.36 -9.96
CA GLY A 151 -5.05 0.58 -8.97
C GLY A 151 -5.96 -0.35 -8.17
N LYS A 152 -5.50 -1.57 -7.90
CA LYS A 152 -6.25 -2.58 -7.12
C LYS A 152 -5.55 -2.91 -5.82
N LEU A 153 -6.36 -3.17 -4.81
CA LEU A 153 -5.94 -3.65 -3.50
C LEU A 153 -6.22 -5.15 -3.42
N VAL A 154 -5.17 -5.94 -3.34
CA VAL A 154 -5.30 -7.40 -3.22
C VAL A 154 -5.39 -7.77 -1.75
N LEU A 155 -6.54 -8.25 -1.31
CA LEU A 155 -6.86 -8.51 0.08
C LEU A 155 -7.14 -9.99 0.31
N HIS A 156 -6.58 -10.55 1.39
CA HIS A 156 -6.99 -11.87 1.88
C HIS A 156 -8.36 -11.81 2.56
N VAL A 157 -9.18 -12.82 2.36
CA VAL A 157 -10.53 -12.89 2.97
C VAL A 157 -10.45 -12.88 4.51
N GLY A 158 -9.36 -13.42 5.07
CA GLY A 158 -9.12 -13.42 6.51
C GLY A 158 -9.35 -14.76 7.19
N GLY A 159 -9.47 -14.73 8.52
CA GLY A 159 -9.56 -15.92 9.35
C GLY A 159 -10.94 -16.59 9.35
N LYS A 160 -11.04 -17.79 10.01
CA LYS A 160 -12.26 -18.61 10.10
C LYS A 160 -12.85 -18.59 11.52
N ALA A 161 -12.69 -17.51 12.28
CA ALA A 161 -13.24 -17.44 13.65
C ALA A 161 -14.76 -17.67 13.66
N GLY A 162 -15.24 -18.58 14.48
CA GLY A 162 -16.65 -18.99 14.53
C GLY A 162 -17.14 -19.88 13.40
N GLY A 163 -16.22 -20.41 12.55
CA GLY A 163 -16.54 -21.24 11.38
C GLY A 163 -16.53 -20.44 10.07
N LYS A 164 -16.50 -21.18 8.95
CA LYS A 164 -16.38 -20.61 7.60
C LYS A 164 -17.58 -19.72 7.26
N GLU A 165 -18.79 -20.18 7.52
CA GLU A 165 -20.02 -19.48 7.20
C GLU A 165 -20.11 -18.16 7.97
N ALA A 166 -19.94 -18.20 9.30
CA ALA A 166 -19.94 -16.98 10.13
C ALA A 166 -18.85 -15.98 9.73
N ALA A 167 -17.68 -16.46 9.30
CA ALA A 167 -16.60 -15.62 8.84
C ALA A 167 -16.90 -14.95 7.49
N LEU A 168 -17.59 -15.66 6.58
CA LEU A 168 -18.05 -15.10 5.31
C LEU A 168 -19.16 -14.08 5.51
N GLU A 169 -20.14 -14.35 6.39
CA GLU A 169 -21.20 -13.41 6.71
C GLU A 169 -20.63 -12.08 7.26
N ARG A 170 -19.67 -12.15 8.18
CA ARG A 170 -18.98 -10.94 8.67
C ARG A 170 -18.25 -10.21 7.56
N PHE A 171 -17.56 -10.94 6.66
CA PHE A 171 -16.89 -10.32 5.52
C PHE A 171 -17.89 -9.57 4.63
N ILE A 172 -18.98 -10.22 4.24
CA ILE A 172 -20.03 -9.64 3.39
C ILE A 172 -20.61 -8.40 4.07
N HIS A 173 -21.01 -8.52 5.34
CA HIS A 173 -21.56 -7.41 6.11
C HIS A 173 -20.61 -6.20 6.17
N THR A 174 -19.31 -6.43 6.41
CA THR A 174 -18.32 -5.36 6.40
C THR A 174 -18.13 -4.77 5.01
N PHE A 175 -18.01 -5.63 3.99
CA PHE A 175 -17.81 -5.20 2.60
C PHE A 175 -18.94 -4.32 2.08
N GLU A 176 -20.20 -4.66 2.36
CA GLU A 176 -21.37 -3.89 1.94
C GLU A 176 -21.40 -2.48 2.55
N ARG A 177 -20.80 -2.29 3.71
CA ARG A 177 -20.68 -1.00 4.41
C ARG A 177 -19.48 -0.16 4.00
N LEU A 178 -18.55 -0.72 3.21
CA LEU A 178 -17.39 0.03 2.74
C LEU A 178 -17.82 1.15 1.77
N PRO A 179 -17.07 2.27 1.73
CA PRO A 179 -17.22 3.25 0.67
C PRO A 179 -17.11 2.59 -0.71
N SER A 180 -17.95 3.01 -1.66
CA SER A 180 -17.99 2.44 -3.02
C SER A 180 -16.60 2.49 -3.73
N ARG A 181 -15.76 3.45 -3.36
CA ARG A 181 -14.39 3.54 -3.86
C ARG A 181 -13.55 2.33 -3.44
N LEU A 182 -13.63 1.92 -2.17
CA LEU A 182 -12.95 0.72 -1.66
C LEU A 182 -13.52 -0.54 -2.29
N GLN A 183 -14.86 -0.69 -2.34
CA GLN A 183 -15.49 -1.87 -2.95
C GLN A 183 -15.00 -2.12 -4.38
N ARG A 184 -14.88 -1.06 -5.20
CA ARG A 184 -14.39 -1.17 -6.58
C ARG A 184 -12.90 -1.47 -6.71
N ALA A 185 -12.11 -1.11 -5.71
CA ALA A 185 -10.66 -1.29 -5.73
C ALA A 185 -10.22 -2.69 -5.24
N LEU A 186 -11.06 -3.38 -4.44
CA LEU A 186 -10.69 -4.66 -3.84
C LEU A 186 -10.67 -5.80 -4.85
N ILE A 187 -9.64 -6.63 -4.78
CA ILE A 187 -9.53 -7.96 -5.37
C ILE A 187 -9.29 -8.94 -4.22
N LEU A 188 -10.05 -10.02 -4.18
CA LEU A 188 -9.90 -11.05 -3.17
C LEU A 188 -8.89 -12.11 -3.61
N GLU A 189 -7.95 -12.41 -2.74
CA GLU A 189 -6.99 -13.50 -2.88
C GLU A 189 -7.20 -14.49 -1.73
N ASN A 190 -7.26 -15.78 -2.07
CA ASN A 190 -7.53 -16.84 -1.07
C ASN A 190 -6.40 -17.87 -1.06
#